data_3105c19defb57034c05f20be039a69d4
#
_entry.id   3105c19defb57034c05f20be039a69d4
#
_cell.length_a   1.000
_cell.length_b   1.000
_cell.length_c   1.000
_cell.angle_alpha   90.00
_cell.angle_beta   90.00
_cell.angle_gamma   90.00
#
_symmetry.space_group_name_H-M   'P 1'
#
loop_
_entity.id
_entity.type
_entity.pdbx_description
1 polymer ?
#
loop_
_entity_poly.entity_id
_entity_poly.type
_entity_poly.pdbx_seq_one_letter_code
_entity_poly.pdbx_strand_id
1 'polypeptide(L)'
;MEFDYTIMGIRIANRRKQLNMKQNVLAEMIDISNNYLSGIECGKENPSLEVFIKLCNALQVTPDYLLLGSMHSNNIPQNIAEGLRLCTEDDIQLFADLLQLLIERSGRHWNENNYI
;
A
#
# COMPACT_ATOMS: atom_id res chain seq x y z
N MET A 1 -15.54 5.68 -16.80
CA MET A 1 -15.14 5.80 -15.39
C MET A 1 -14.00 6.79 -15.30
N GLU A 2 -14.19 7.84 -14.54
CA GLU A 2 -13.12 8.79 -14.32
C GLU A 2 -12.21 8.32 -13.19
N PHE A 3 -10.91 8.54 -13.36
CA PHE A 3 -9.95 8.21 -12.32
C PHE A 3 -9.99 9.28 -11.24
N ASP A 4 -10.01 8.86 -9.99
CA ASP A 4 -10.06 9.77 -8.85
C ASP A 4 -8.65 10.01 -8.29
N TYR A 5 -8.07 11.13 -8.67
CA TYR A 5 -6.74 11.52 -8.21
C TYR A 5 -6.71 11.82 -6.71
N THR A 6 -7.83 12.22 -6.14
CA THR A 6 -7.92 12.48 -4.70
C THR A 6 -7.71 11.21 -3.90
N ILE A 7 -8.34 10.11 -4.32
CA ILE A 7 -8.18 8.82 -3.66
C ILE A 7 -6.74 8.32 -3.80
N MET A 8 -6.16 8.45 -4.99
CA MET A 8 -4.76 8.09 -5.18
C MET A 8 -3.84 8.89 -4.27
N GLY A 9 -4.08 10.20 -4.15
CA GLY A 9 -3.30 11.06 -3.28
C GLY A 9 -3.38 10.63 -1.81
N ILE A 10 -4.57 10.24 -1.36
CA ILE A 10 -4.77 9.73 -0.01
C ILE A 10 -3.95 8.44 0.21
N ARG A 11 -3.94 7.55 -0.76
CA ARG A 11 -3.15 6.31 -0.67
C ARG A 11 -1.65 6.60 -0.58
N ILE A 12 -1.18 7.56 -1.36
CA ILE A 12 0.21 7.99 -1.32
C ILE A 12 0.55 8.54 0.07
N ALA A 13 -0.27 9.46 0.59
CA ALA A 13 -0.02 10.07 1.89
C ALA A 13 -0.06 9.04 3.02
N ASN A 14 -1.04 8.15 2.99
CA ASN A 14 -1.18 7.11 4.01
C ASN A 14 0.01 6.16 4.01
N ARG A 15 0.44 5.72 2.83
CA ARG A 15 1.59 4.83 2.73
C ARG A 15 2.87 5.50 3.20
N ARG A 16 3.05 6.77 2.83
CA ARG A 16 4.18 7.57 3.30
C ARG A 16 4.23 7.61 4.83
N LYS A 17 3.07 7.87 5.45
CA LYS A 17 2.97 7.92 6.92
C LYS A 17 3.24 6.57 7.57
N GLN A 18 2.78 5.48 6.95
CA GLN A 18 3.07 4.14 7.45
C GLN A 18 4.57 3.85 7.46
N LEU A 19 5.31 4.41 6.51
CA LEU A 19 6.76 4.27 6.45
C LEU A 19 7.48 5.28 7.34
N ASN A 20 6.74 6.05 8.15
CA ASN A 20 7.29 7.09 9.03
C ASN A 20 8.10 8.13 8.26
N MET A 21 7.63 8.47 7.08
CA MET A 21 8.33 9.36 6.17
C MET A 21 7.63 10.70 6.10
N LYS A 22 8.36 11.78 6.29
CA LYS A 22 7.82 13.13 6.13
C LYS A 22 7.64 13.45 4.65
N GLN A 23 6.71 14.35 4.36
CA GLN A 23 6.44 14.73 2.97
C GLN A 23 7.68 15.27 2.25
N ASN A 24 8.43 16.16 2.92
CA ASN A 24 9.63 16.71 2.30
C ASN A 24 10.72 15.65 2.07
N VAL A 25 10.77 14.62 2.89
CA VAL A 25 11.71 13.51 2.70
C VAL A 25 11.37 12.72 1.45
N LEU A 26 10.10 12.37 1.29
CA LEU A 26 9.67 11.66 0.08
C LEU A 26 9.90 12.51 -1.17
N ALA A 27 9.57 13.79 -1.12
CA ALA A 27 9.78 14.70 -2.26
C ALA A 27 11.25 14.73 -2.67
N GLU A 28 12.14 14.80 -1.69
CA GLU A 28 13.58 14.79 -1.95
C GLU A 28 14.06 13.46 -2.56
N MET A 29 13.54 12.35 -2.04
CA MET A 29 13.90 11.02 -2.56
C MET A 29 13.58 10.84 -4.04
N ILE A 30 12.51 11.43 -4.51
CA ILE A 30 12.06 11.28 -5.90
C ILE A 30 12.32 12.53 -6.74
N ASP A 31 13.06 13.49 -6.18
CA ASP A 31 13.53 14.69 -6.88
C ASP A 31 12.38 15.55 -7.43
N ILE A 32 11.40 15.83 -6.58
CA ILE A 32 10.32 16.76 -6.90
C ILE A 32 10.20 17.78 -5.76
N SER A 33 9.54 18.91 -6.04
CA SER A 33 9.30 19.91 -5.00
C SER A 33 8.29 19.39 -3.99
N ASN A 34 8.41 19.89 -2.76
CA ASN A 34 7.43 19.56 -1.72
C ASN A 34 6.03 20.06 -2.09
N ASN A 35 5.94 21.21 -2.75
CA ASN A 35 4.66 21.75 -3.21
C ASN A 35 3.99 20.83 -4.23
N TYR A 36 4.77 20.29 -5.16
CA TYR A 36 4.24 19.35 -6.14
C TYR A 36 3.73 18.09 -5.49
N LEU A 37 4.51 17.51 -4.57
CA LEU A 37 4.08 16.32 -3.84
C LEU A 37 2.83 16.60 -3.00
N SER A 38 2.78 17.74 -2.34
CA SER A 38 1.59 18.16 -1.58
C SER A 38 0.36 18.24 -2.49
N GLY A 39 0.51 18.80 -3.69
CA GLY A 39 -0.56 18.86 -4.67
C GLY A 39 -1.01 17.46 -5.11
N ILE A 40 -0.07 16.54 -5.30
CA ILE A 40 -0.40 15.15 -5.65
C ILE A 40 -1.18 14.48 -4.52
N GLU A 41 -0.73 14.64 -3.28
CA GLU A 41 -1.39 14.02 -2.13
C GLU A 41 -2.79 14.59 -1.89
N CYS A 42 -3.02 15.83 -2.28
CA CYS A 42 -4.33 16.49 -2.17
C CYS A 42 -5.23 16.26 -3.40
N GLY A 43 -4.72 15.63 -4.44
CA GLY A 43 -5.48 15.42 -5.67
C GLY A 43 -5.56 16.62 -6.59
N LYS A 44 -4.82 17.69 -6.30
CA LYS A 44 -4.81 18.92 -7.11
C LYS A 44 -3.85 18.82 -8.28
N GLU A 45 -2.81 18.02 -8.17
CA GLU A 45 -1.81 17.82 -9.18
C GLU A 45 -1.79 16.36 -9.60
N ASN A 46 -1.58 16.13 -10.89
CA ASN A 46 -1.46 14.80 -11.45
C ASN A 46 0.02 14.46 -11.60
N PRO A 47 0.51 13.36 -11.04
CA PRO A 47 1.90 13.01 -11.28
C PRO A 47 2.11 12.60 -12.73
N SER A 48 3.26 12.96 -13.29
CA SER A 48 3.67 12.39 -14.56
C SER A 48 3.89 10.89 -14.38
N LEU A 49 3.90 10.14 -15.48
CA LEU A 49 4.16 8.70 -15.40
C LEU A 49 5.49 8.41 -14.72
N GLU A 50 6.53 9.19 -15.04
CA GLU A 50 7.84 9.03 -14.43
C GLU A 50 7.77 9.23 -12.90
N VAL A 51 7.12 10.30 -12.46
CA VAL A 51 6.96 10.57 -11.02
C VAL A 51 6.11 9.49 -10.36
N PHE A 52 5.08 9.02 -11.04
CA PHE A 52 4.24 7.93 -10.53
C PHE A 52 5.06 6.67 -10.27
N ILE A 53 5.93 6.29 -11.20
CA ILE A 53 6.80 5.11 -11.03
C ILE A 53 7.77 5.33 -9.87
N LYS A 54 8.34 6.54 -9.75
CA LYS A 54 9.22 6.86 -8.63
C LYS A 54 8.50 6.77 -7.30
N LEU A 55 7.24 7.20 -7.24
CA LEU A 55 6.41 7.07 -6.03
C LEU A 55 6.20 5.61 -5.68
N CYS A 56 5.87 4.77 -6.64
CA CYS A 56 5.70 3.34 -6.39
C CYS A 56 6.96 2.72 -5.80
N ASN A 57 8.11 3.04 -6.38
CA ASN A 57 9.38 2.50 -5.91
C ASN A 57 9.74 3.00 -4.51
N ALA A 58 9.60 4.30 -4.27
CA ALA A 58 9.94 4.89 -2.98
C ALA A 58 9.03 4.40 -1.86
N LEU A 59 7.75 4.23 -2.17
CA LEU A 59 6.74 3.77 -1.21
C LEU A 59 6.65 2.25 -1.11
N GLN A 60 7.36 1.53 -1.96
CA GLN A 60 7.35 0.07 -2.00
C GLN A 60 5.95 -0.49 -2.19
N VAL A 61 5.24 0.07 -3.13
CA VAL A 61 3.89 -0.37 -3.52
C VAL A 61 3.86 -0.61 -5.02
N THR A 62 2.84 -1.36 -5.46
CA THR A 62 2.63 -1.59 -6.87
C THR A 62 1.77 -0.47 -7.48
N PRO A 63 1.85 -0.26 -8.80
CA PRO A 63 0.94 0.67 -9.46
C PRO A 63 -0.53 0.35 -9.20
N ASP A 64 -0.87 -0.95 -9.17
CA ASP A 64 -2.25 -1.37 -8.91
C ASP A 64 -2.76 -0.87 -7.56
N TYR A 65 -1.90 -0.89 -6.54
CA TYR A 65 -2.28 -0.37 -5.23
C TYR A 65 -2.62 1.11 -5.29
N LEU A 66 -1.78 1.93 -5.90
CA LEU A 66 -2.02 3.36 -5.97
C LEU A 66 -3.23 3.70 -6.85
N LEU A 67 -3.42 2.97 -7.94
CA LEU A 67 -4.50 3.24 -8.89
C LEU A 67 -5.84 2.66 -8.45
N LEU A 68 -5.84 1.44 -7.95
CA LEU A 68 -7.07 0.69 -7.69
C LEU A 68 -7.30 0.40 -6.21
N GLY A 69 -6.29 0.63 -5.36
CA GLY A 69 -6.39 0.40 -3.92
C GLY A 69 -6.19 -1.04 -3.50
N SER A 70 -6.28 -1.97 -4.43
CA SER A 70 -6.07 -3.39 -4.17
C SER A 70 -5.67 -4.05 -5.47
N MET A 71 -4.75 -4.98 -5.39
CA MET A 71 -4.31 -5.74 -6.54
C MET A 71 -5.28 -6.87 -6.88
N HIS A 72 -6.05 -7.31 -5.90
CA HIS A 72 -6.97 -8.44 -6.05
C HIS A 72 -8.24 -8.16 -5.29
N SER A 73 -9.33 -8.70 -5.79
CA SER A 73 -10.65 -8.59 -5.15
C SER A 73 -10.83 -9.64 -4.04
N ASN A 74 -9.79 -9.94 -3.28
CA ASN A 74 -9.80 -11.02 -2.30
C ASN A 74 -10.39 -10.63 -0.95
N ASN A 75 -10.94 -9.42 -0.83
CA ASN A 75 -11.57 -8.94 0.38
C ASN A 75 -10.63 -8.81 1.58
N ILE A 76 -9.33 -8.79 1.34
CA ILE A 76 -8.36 -8.52 2.40
C ILE A 76 -8.35 -7.03 2.64
N PRO A 77 -8.64 -6.56 3.86
CA PRO A 77 -8.55 -5.15 4.17
C PRO A 77 -7.16 -4.61 3.85
N GLN A 78 -7.12 -3.45 3.22
CA GLN A 78 -5.87 -2.87 2.75
C GLN A 78 -4.89 -2.59 3.89
N ASN A 79 -5.39 -2.16 5.04
CA ASN A 79 -4.55 -1.90 6.20
C ASN A 79 -3.84 -3.16 6.71
N ILE A 80 -4.46 -4.33 6.56
CA ILE A 80 -3.82 -5.61 6.94
C ILE A 80 -2.73 -5.97 5.95
N ALA A 81 -3.03 -5.88 4.65
CA ALA A 81 -2.05 -6.20 3.61
C ALA A 81 -0.81 -5.30 3.72
N GLU A 82 -1.01 -4.02 3.97
CA GLU A 82 0.10 -3.09 4.12
C GLU A 82 0.87 -3.30 5.41
N GLY A 83 0.18 -3.61 6.49
CA GLY A 83 0.84 -3.94 7.75
C GLY A 83 1.79 -5.12 7.61
N LEU A 84 1.40 -6.14 6.84
CA LEU A 84 2.25 -7.30 6.62
C LEU A 84 3.55 -6.95 5.90
N ARG A 85 3.55 -5.94 5.04
CA ARG A 85 4.76 -5.50 4.33
C ARG A 85 5.79 -4.87 5.27
N LEU A 86 5.33 -4.35 6.41
CA LEU A 86 6.19 -3.71 7.40
C LEU A 86 6.71 -4.70 8.42
N CYS A 87 6.22 -5.93 8.41
CA CYS A 87 6.61 -6.96 9.36
C CYS A 87 7.89 -7.66 8.94
N THR A 88 8.64 -8.14 9.94
CA THR A 88 9.77 -9.03 9.70
C THR A 88 9.26 -10.43 9.31
N GLU A 89 10.17 -11.28 8.84
CA GLU A 89 9.82 -12.67 8.52
C GLU A 89 9.29 -13.40 9.75
N ASP A 90 9.86 -13.14 10.94
CA ASP A 90 9.41 -13.77 12.17
C ASP A 90 8.00 -13.31 12.52
N ASP A 91 7.68 -12.04 12.32
CA ASP A 91 6.35 -11.50 12.56
C ASP A 91 5.33 -12.12 11.60
N ILE A 92 5.70 -12.31 10.34
CA ILE A 92 4.83 -12.93 9.34
C ILE A 92 4.56 -14.38 9.71
N GLN A 93 5.56 -15.11 10.20
CA GLN A 93 5.37 -16.48 10.66
C GLN A 93 4.42 -16.55 11.85
N LEU A 94 4.56 -15.63 12.80
CA LEU A 94 3.63 -15.55 13.94
C LEU A 94 2.20 -15.27 13.47
N PHE A 95 2.05 -14.36 12.50
CA PHE A 95 0.74 -14.07 11.92
C PHE A 95 0.15 -15.31 11.27
N ALA A 96 0.95 -16.06 10.51
CA ALA A 96 0.49 -17.29 9.87
C ALA A 96 0.03 -18.33 10.89
N ASP A 97 0.75 -18.46 12.00
CA ASP A 97 0.38 -19.39 13.07
C ASP A 97 -0.93 -18.99 13.72
N LEU A 98 -1.11 -17.69 13.99
CA LEU A 98 -2.37 -17.18 14.55
C LEU A 98 -3.53 -17.37 13.57
N LEU A 99 -3.29 -17.14 12.28
CA LEU A 99 -4.30 -17.35 11.26
C LEU A 99 -4.74 -18.80 11.21
N GLN A 100 -3.81 -19.76 11.33
CA GLN A 100 -4.10 -21.18 11.35
C GLN A 100 -5.01 -21.52 12.53
N LEU A 101 -4.71 -20.97 13.72
CA LEU A 101 -5.54 -21.18 14.91
C LEU A 101 -6.96 -20.65 14.74
N LEU A 102 -7.08 -19.47 14.10
CA LEU A 102 -8.39 -18.88 13.85
C LEU A 102 -9.21 -19.71 12.87
N ILE A 103 -8.55 -20.27 11.85
CA ILE A 103 -9.20 -21.14 10.86
C ILE A 103 -9.70 -22.41 11.54
N GLU A 104 -8.87 -23.03 12.35
CA GLU A 104 -9.24 -24.26 13.10
C GLU A 104 -10.38 -23.99 14.05
N ARG A 105 -10.37 -22.83 14.74
CA ARG A 105 -11.44 -22.46 15.65
C ARG A 105 -12.79 -22.37 14.94
N SER A 106 -12.80 -21.96 13.68
CA SER A 106 -14.03 -21.85 12.90
C SER A 106 -14.45 -23.18 12.25
N GLY A 107 -13.71 -24.26 12.50
CA GLY A 107 -14.00 -25.57 11.92
C GLY A 107 -13.61 -25.73 10.48
N ARG A 108 -12.77 -24.85 9.96
CA ARG A 108 -12.26 -24.92 8.58
C ARG A 108 -10.85 -25.47 8.58
N HIS A 109 -10.40 -25.89 7.40
CA HIS A 109 -9.04 -26.35 7.21
C HIS A 109 -8.33 -25.45 6.23
N TRP A 110 -7.07 -25.16 6.53
CA TRP A 110 -6.21 -24.44 5.60
C TRP A 110 -5.93 -25.33 4.40
N ASN A 111 -6.15 -24.80 3.20
CA ASN A 111 -5.90 -25.53 1.96
C ASN A 111 -4.97 -24.71 1.08
N GLU A 112 -3.77 -25.22 0.85
CA GLU A 112 -2.77 -24.56 0.02
C GLU A 112 -3.24 -24.31 -1.41
N ASN A 113 -4.17 -25.14 -1.89
CA ASN A 113 -4.73 -24.98 -3.24
C ASN A 113 -5.63 -23.74 -3.36
N ASN A 114 -5.98 -23.10 -2.26
CA ASN A 114 -6.75 -21.87 -2.26
C ASN A 114 -5.87 -20.62 -2.31
N TYR A 115 -4.57 -20.78 -2.38
CA TYR A 115 -3.66 -19.68 -2.62
C TYR A 115 -3.74 -19.25 -4.06
N ILE A 116 -3.99 -18.02 -4.26
CA ILE A 116 -3.90 -17.43 -5.58
C ILE A 116 -3.36 -16.04 -5.47
#